data_5c01fac46d70323a0a19ec1c52e239cc
#
_entry.id   5c01fac46d70323a0a19ec1c52e239cc
#
_cell.length_a   1.000
_cell.length_b   1.000
_cell.length_c   1.000
_cell.angle_alpha   90.00
_cell.angle_beta   90.00
_cell.angle_gamma   90.00
#
_symmetry.space_group_name_H-M   'P 1'
#
loop_
_entity.id
_entity.type
_entity.pdbx_description
1 polymer ?
#
loop_
_entity_poly.entity_id
_entity_poly.type
_entity_poly.pdbx_seq_one_letter_code
_entity_poly.pdbx_strand_id
1 'polypeptide(L)'
;MALPATLLRGAGYVMIYISLTVYISGFVPFQHFFQVLSLLGFVRTGFGSAFGSAIYGRVMQHVLPGNYQLLAADLDAVNPVAAHIPTGQLYGETMRQVMLVSVKELYGWTCIIGIFFLLMLLSYRYLNRNTVGRLPGMRQIKRVMKRDVSY
;
A
#
# COMPACT_ATOMS: atom_id res chain seq x y z
N MET A 1 4.92 7.88 19.58
CA MET A 1 4.43 6.54 19.16
C MET A 1 4.45 6.28 17.63
N ALA A 2 5.07 7.13 16.81
CA ALA A 2 5.13 6.96 15.34
C ALA A 2 6.26 6.02 14.84
N LEU A 3 7.30 5.80 15.64
CA LEU A 3 8.48 5.00 15.27
C LEU A 3 8.16 3.56 14.82
N PRO A 4 7.36 2.75 15.55
CA PRO A 4 7.10 1.37 15.11
C PRO A 4 6.30 1.29 13.80
N ALA A 5 5.38 2.23 13.57
CA ALA A 5 4.60 2.27 12.34
C ALA A 5 5.46 2.63 11.11
N THR A 6 6.39 3.55 11.25
CA THR A 6 7.32 3.92 10.16
C THR A 6 8.31 2.82 9.84
N LEU A 7 8.83 2.12 10.87
CA LEU A 7 9.70 0.95 10.68
C LEU A 7 8.97 -0.21 9.97
N LEU A 8 7.75 -0.51 10.40
CA LEU A 8 6.94 -1.58 9.78
C LEU A 8 6.61 -1.25 8.32
N ARG A 9 6.26 0.01 8.04
CA ARG A 9 6.03 0.50 6.69
C ARG A 9 7.29 0.38 5.82
N GLY A 10 8.45 0.78 6.35
CA GLY A 10 9.73 0.67 5.65
C GLY A 10 10.11 -0.77 5.35
N ALA A 11 9.97 -1.66 6.33
CA ALA A 11 10.24 -3.09 6.16
C ALA A 11 9.34 -3.73 5.09
N GLY A 12 8.04 -3.45 5.12
CA GLY A 12 7.09 -3.94 4.11
C GLY A 12 7.46 -3.47 2.69
N TYR A 13 7.89 -2.22 2.59
CA TYR A 13 8.30 -1.62 1.32
C TYR A 13 9.55 -2.29 0.72
N VAL A 14 10.56 -2.55 1.56
CA VAL A 14 11.80 -3.24 1.16
C VAL A 14 11.51 -4.68 0.75
N MET A 15 10.67 -5.40 1.49
CA MET A 15 10.29 -6.78 1.16
C MET A 15 9.58 -6.88 -0.19
N ILE A 16 8.65 -5.97 -0.49
CA ILE A 16 7.96 -5.95 -1.79
C ILE A 16 8.97 -5.68 -2.92
N TYR A 17 9.89 -4.72 -2.71
CA TYR A 17 10.88 -4.37 -3.72
C TYR A 17 11.83 -5.52 -4.02
N ILE A 18 12.37 -6.19 -2.99
CA ILE A 18 13.25 -7.35 -3.15
C ILE A 18 12.51 -8.48 -3.88
N SER A 19 11.29 -8.81 -3.43
CA SER A 19 10.48 -9.87 -4.04
C SER A 19 10.22 -9.62 -5.52
N LEU A 20 9.92 -8.36 -5.88
CA LEU A 20 9.66 -7.97 -7.26
C LEU A 20 10.93 -8.03 -8.12
N THR A 21 12.07 -7.59 -7.57
CA THR A 21 13.37 -7.63 -8.24
C THR A 21 13.80 -9.07 -8.51
N VAL A 22 13.67 -9.96 -7.52
CA VAL A 22 13.97 -11.39 -7.68
C VAL A 22 13.05 -12.03 -8.70
N TYR A 23 11.75 -11.69 -8.68
CA TYR A 23 10.81 -12.20 -9.69
C TYR A 23 11.18 -11.77 -11.10
N ILE A 24 11.50 -10.50 -11.31
CA ILE A 24 11.90 -9.96 -12.61
C ILE A 24 13.21 -10.60 -13.09
N SER A 25 14.20 -10.80 -12.21
CA SER A 25 15.48 -11.42 -12.56
C SER A 25 15.33 -12.86 -13.09
N GLY A 26 14.25 -13.55 -12.70
CA GLY A 26 13.96 -14.90 -13.22
C GLY A 26 13.37 -14.95 -14.63
N PHE A 27 12.83 -13.84 -15.13
CA PHE A 27 12.13 -13.79 -16.42
C PHE A 27 12.86 -12.97 -17.49
N VAL A 28 13.67 -12.00 -17.07
CA VAL A 28 14.31 -11.03 -17.96
C VAL A 28 15.77 -11.43 -18.21
N PRO A 29 16.24 -11.50 -19.49
CA PRO A 29 17.64 -11.69 -19.80
C PRO A 29 18.50 -10.59 -19.17
N PHE A 30 19.70 -10.93 -18.71
CA PHE A 30 20.58 -10.00 -18.00
C PHE A 30 20.86 -8.69 -18.77
N GLN A 31 20.87 -8.75 -20.10
CA GLN A 31 21.07 -7.58 -20.98
C GLN A 31 19.99 -6.51 -20.82
N HIS A 32 18.75 -6.89 -20.53
CA HIS A 32 17.60 -5.98 -20.37
C HIS A 32 17.20 -5.75 -18.91
N PHE A 33 17.87 -6.43 -17.98
CA PHE A 33 17.52 -6.37 -16.56
C PHE A 33 17.52 -4.94 -16.01
N PHE A 34 18.58 -4.18 -16.28
CA PHE A 34 18.68 -2.80 -15.81
C PHE A 34 17.66 -1.85 -16.46
N GLN A 35 17.30 -2.07 -17.72
CA GLN A 35 16.26 -1.30 -18.40
C GLN A 35 14.90 -1.51 -17.76
N VAL A 36 14.54 -2.77 -17.47
CA VAL A 36 13.27 -3.11 -16.82
C VAL A 36 13.24 -2.59 -15.38
N LEU A 37 14.37 -2.67 -14.68
CA LEU A 37 14.47 -2.14 -13.30
C LEU A 37 14.33 -0.61 -13.27
N SER A 38 14.94 0.11 -14.21
CA SER A 38 14.76 1.57 -14.37
C SER A 38 13.33 1.95 -14.70
N LEU A 39 12.70 1.21 -15.62
CA LEU A 39 11.30 1.42 -15.99
C LEU A 39 10.38 1.19 -14.78
N LEU A 40 10.63 0.13 -14.01
CA LEU A 40 9.90 -0.15 -12.80
C LEU A 40 10.04 0.98 -11.76
N GLY A 41 11.26 1.49 -11.59
CA GLY A 41 11.53 2.64 -10.72
C GLY A 41 10.76 3.88 -11.18
N PHE A 42 10.76 4.18 -12.47
CA PHE A 42 10.02 5.30 -13.05
C PHE A 42 8.50 5.16 -12.88
N VAL A 43 7.94 4.00 -13.19
CA VAL A 43 6.51 3.74 -13.00
C VAL A 43 6.12 3.90 -11.54
N ARG A 44 6.92 3.40 -10.62
CA ARG A 44 6.65 3.48 -9.19
C ARG A 44 6.73 4.90 -8.65
N THR A 45 7.77 5.66 -8.99
CA THR A 45 7.98 7.02 -8.46
C THR A 45 7.13 8.06 -9.19
N GLY A 46 7.02 7.98 -10.50
CA GLY A 46 6.24 8.89 -11.30
C GLY A 46 4.73 8.59 -11.23
N PHE A 47 4.33 7.46 -11.78
CA PHE A 47 2.91 7.10 -11.81
C PHE A 47 2.33 6.82 -10.42
N GLY A 48 3.04 6.05 -9.58
CA GLY A 48 2.56 5.68 -8.26
C GLY A 48 2.27 6.88 -7.36
N SER A 49 3.15 7.89 -7.36
CA SER A 49 2.96 9.11 -6.58
C SER A 49 1.86 10.01 -7.16
N ALA A 50 1.81 10.19 -8.48
CA ALA A 50 0.81 11.02 -9.13
C ALA A 50 -0.61 10.44 -8.97
N PHE A 51 -0.80 9.16 -9.29
CA PHE A 51 -2.08 8.49 -9.10
C PHE A 51 -2.47 8.38 -7.62
N GLY A 52 -1.52 8.04 -6.74
CA GLY A 52 -1.76 7.96 -5.31
C GLY A 52 -2.25 9.29 -4.73
N SER A 53 -1.60 10.41 -5.07
CA SER A 53 -2.00 11.73 -4.61
C SER A 53 -3.36 12.17 -5.19
N ALA A 54 -3.64 11.87 -6.47
CA ALA A 54 -4.90 12.19 -7.11
C ALA A 54 -6.08 11.41 -6.47
N ILE A 55 -5.90 10.11 -6.26
CA ILE A 55 -6.91 9.27 -5.59
C ILE A 55 -7.12 9.74 -4.15
N TYR A 56 -6.02 9.98 -3.41
CA TYR A 56 -6.09 10.50 -2.05
C TYR A 56 -6.86 11.82 -1.98
N GLY A 57 -6.52 12.79 -2.85
CA GLY A 57 -7.19 14.07 -2.91
C GLY A 57 -8.68 13.94 -3.22
N ARG A 58 -9.05 13.04 -4.14
CA ARG A 58 -10.46 12.82 -4.50
C ARG A 58 -11.26 12.19 -3.35
N VAL A 59 -10.70 11.18 -2.69
CA VAL A 59 -11.34 10.54 -1.53
C VAL A 59 -11.48 11.53 -0.38
N MET A 60 -10.46 12.34 -0.10
CA MET A 60 -10.53 13.37 0.94
C MET A 60 -11.60 14.42 0.66
N GLN A 61 -11.77 14.85 -0.59
CA GLN A 61 -12.83 15.79 -0.97
C GLN A 61 -14.24 15.24 -0.69
N HIS A 62 -14.44 13.92 -0.73
CA HIS A 62 -15.72 13.29 -0.40
C HIS A 62 -15.91 13.03 1.08
N VAL A 63 -14.87 12.58 1.77
CA VAL A 63 -14.95 12.15 3.19
C VAL A 63 -14.94 13.34 4.13
N LEU A 64 -14.17 14.38 3.80
CA LEU A 64 -13.98 15.55 4.68
C LEU A 64 -15.31 16.30 4.99
N PRO A 65 -16.17 16.61 4.00
CA PRO A 65 -17.44 17.28 4.29
C PRO A 65 -18.39 16.44 5.16
N GLY A 66 -18.44 15.13 4.93
CA GLY A 66 -19.26 14.21 5.71
C GLY A 66 -18.83 14.18 7.18
N ASN A 67 -17.55 14.01 7.43
CA ASN A 67 -17.00 14.02 8.78
C ASN A 67 -17.12 15.39 9.46
N TYR A 68 -17.02 16.48 8.69
CA TYR A 68 -17.27 17.82 9.23
C TYR A 68 -18.73 17.99 9.71
N GLN A 69 -19.71 17.54 8.94
CA GLN A 69 -21.12 17.62 9.31
C GLN A 69 -21.41 16.77 10.56
N LEU A 70 -20.84 15.58 10.67
CA LEU A 70 -20.99 14.71 11.84
C LEU A 70 -20.39 15.34 13.09
N LEU A 71 -19.16 15.84 13.03
CA LEU A 71 -18.53 16.50 14.16
C LEU A 71 -19.20 17.83 14.52
N ALA A 72 -19.68 18.58 13.53
CA ALA A 72 -20.39 19.84 13.78
C ALA A 72 -21.75 19.61 14.47
N ALA A 73 -22.42 18.50 14.16
CA ALA A 73 -23.66 18.10 14.84
C ALA A 73 -23.44 17.76 16.32
N ASP A 74 -22.27 17.18 16.66
CA ASP A 74 -21.90 16.86 18.04
C ASP A 74 -21.40 18.07 18.85
N LEU A 75 -21.18 19.22 18.19
CA LEU A 75 -20.76 20.48 18.80
C LEU A 75 -21.96 21.33 19.25
N ASP A 76 -23.08 20.72 19.63
CA ASP A 76 -24.21 21.41 20.17
C ASP A 76 -23.85 22.16 21.48
N ALA A 77 -24.57 23.24 21.76
CA ALA A 77 -24.37 24.11 22.94
C ALA A 77 -24.47 23.38 24.31
N VAL A 78 -24.86 22.11 24.28
CA VAL A 78 -24.96 21.22 25.45
C VAL A 78 -23.62 20.49 25.72
N ASN A 79 -22.66 20.50 24.80
CA ASN A 79 -21.40 19.80 25.00
C ASN A 79 -20.46 20.61 25.91
N PRO A 80 -20.16 20.14 27.14
CA PRO A 80 -19.37 20.90 28.12
C PRO A 80 -17.93 21.15 27.64
N VAL A 81 -17.41 20.33 26.71
CA VAL A 81 -16.07 20.51 26.15
C VAL A 81 -16.05 21.68 25.17
N ALA A 82 -17.11 21.87 24.38
CA ALA A 82 -17.23 22.99 23.44
C ALA A 82 -17.41 24.33 24.16
N ALA A 83 -18.07 24.32 25.32
CA ALA A 83 -18.32 25.54 26.11
C ALA A 83 -17.05 26.20 26.68
N HIS A 84 -15.97 25.47 26.83
CA HIS A 84 -14.70 25.98 27.37
C HIS A 84 -13.70 26.44 26.29
N ILE A 85 -14.00 26.25 25.00
CA ILE A 85 -13.11 26.66 23.90
C ILE A 85 -13.59 28.02 23.36
N PRO A 86 -12.69 29.02 23.24
CA PRO A 86 -13.02 30.29 22.60
C PRO A 86 -13.54 30.06 21.20
N THR A 87 -14.63 30.73 20.81
CA THR A 87 -15.31 30.57 19.51
C THR A 87 -14.38 30.71 18.29
N GLY A 88 -13.33 31.55 18.39
CA GLY A 88 -12.34 31.72 17.35
C GLY A 88 -11.38 30.53 17.17
N GLN A 89 -11.20 29.72 18.20
CA GLN A 89 -10.33 28.52 18.16
C GLN A 89 -11.14 27.26 17.86
N LEU A 90 -12.45 27.29 18.13
CA LEU A 90 -13.34 26.15 17.96
C LEU A 90 -13.32 25.62 16.53
N TYR A 91 -13.37 26.51 15.55
CA TYR A 91 -13.31 26.12 14.13
C TYR A 91 -11.98 25.42 13.76
N GLY A 92 -10.86 25.96 14.26
CA GLY A 92 -9.53 25.38 14.00
C GLY A 92 -9.36 23.98 14.61
N GLU A 93 -9.80 23.80 15.86
CA GLU A 93 -9.74 22.50 16.54
C GLU A 93 -10.70 21.48 15.90
N THR A 94 -11.91 21.90 15.54
CA THR A 94 -12.86 21.05 14.81
C THR A 94 -12.28 20.59 13.49
N MET A 95 -11.72 21.51 12.69
CA MET A 95 -11.13 21.18 11.40
C MET A 95 -9.93 20.22 11.53
N ARG A 96 -9.13 20.41 12.57
CA ARG A 96 -8.03 19.48 12.89
C ARG A 96 -8.53 18.08 13.23
N GLN A 97 -9.59 17.97 14.04
CA GLN A 97 -10.19 16.68 14.37
C GLN A 97 -10.83 16.02 13.18
N VAL A 98 -11.57 16.77 12.34
CA VAL A 98 -12.13 16.28 11.07
C VAL A 98 -11.04 15.69 10.17
N MET A 99 -9.92 16.39 10.03
CA MET A 99 -8.79 15.88 9.25
C MET A 99 -8.23 14.57 9.82
N LEU A 100 -8.05 14.49 11.13
CA LEU A 100 -7.55 13.27 11.78
C LEU A 100 -8.48 12.07 11.59
N VAL A 101 -9.79 12.29 11.75
CA VAL A 101 -10.81 11.24 11.55
C VAL A 101 -10.83 10.80 10.08
N SER A 102 -10.84 11.75 9.14
CA SER A 102 -10.84 11.46 7.70
C SER A 102 -9.61 10.70 7.25
N VAL A 103 -8.43 11.06 7.76
CA VAL A 103 -7.19 10.33 7.49
C VAL A 103 -7.24 8.92 8.08
N LYS A 104 -7.75 8.76 9.30
CA LYS A 104 -7.92 7.45 9.95
C LYS A 104 -8.86 6.54 9.16
N GLU A 105 -9.96 7.08 8.68
CA GLU A 105 -10.93 6.37 7.84
C GLU A 105 -10.29 5.91 6.52
N LEU A 106 -9.54 6.78 5.86
CA LEU A 106 -8.81 6.45 4.63
C LEU A 106 -7.79 5.33 4.85
N TYR A 107 -7.04 5.37 5.96
CA TYR A 107 -6.14 4.27 6.31
C TYR A 107 -6.88 2.96 6.57
N GLY A 108 -8.07 3.03 7.19
CA GLY A 108 -8.95 1.88 7.40
C GLY A 108 -9.32 1.22 6.06
N TRP A 109 -9.79 2.00 5.10
CA TRP A 109 -10.10 1.52 3.75
C TRP A 109 -8.88 0.92 3.04
N THR A 110 -7.73 1.56 3.16
CA THR A 110 -6.46 1.06 2.57
C THR A 110 -6.07 -0.28 3.17
N CYS A 111 -6.23 -0.47 4.48
CA CYS A 111 -5.97 -1.75 5.14
C CYS A 111 -6.92 -2.85 4.66
N ILE A 112 -8.22 -2.56 4.52
CA ILE A 112 -9.22 -3.53 4.03
C ILE A 112 -8.87 -3.97 2.61
N ILE A 113 -8.56 -3.04 1.72
CA ILE A 113 -8.14 -3.32 0.35
C ILE A 113 -6.85 -4.15 0.35
N GLY A 114 -5.87 -3.80 1.18
CA GLY A 114 -4.62 -4.54 1.32
C GLY A 114 -4.83 -5.98 1.76
N ILE A 115 -5.68 -6.21 2.77
CA ILE A 115 -6.04 -7.56 3.24
C ILE A 115 -6.75 -8.34 2.14
N PHE A 116 -7.66 -7.71 1.39
CA PHE A 116 -8.34 -8.34 0.26
C PHE A 116 -7.36 -8.82 -0.82
N PHE A 117 -6.39 -7.99 -1.19
CA PHE A 117 -5.33 -8.39 -2.13
C PHE A 117 -4.46 -9.53 -1.60
N LEU A 118 -4.11 -9.51 -0.32
CA LEU A 118 -3.34 -10.61 0.31
C LEU A 118 -4.12 -11.92 0.27
N LEU A 119 -5.42 -11.90 0.59
CA LEU A 119 -6.28 -13.08 0.52
C LEU A 119 -6.40 -13.60 -0.92
N MET A 120 -6.52 -12.71 -1.90
CA MET A 120 -6.56 -13.06 -3.32
C MET A 120 -5.25 -13.74 -3.77
N LEU A 121 -4.09 -13.21 -3.37
CA LEU A 121 -2.79 -13.81 -3.67
C LEU A 121 -2.62 -15.18 -3.00
N LEU A 122 -3.03 -15.32 -1.74
CA LEU A 122 -2.98 -16.60 -1.03
C LEU A 122 -3.90 -17.63 -1.68
N SER A 123 -5.11 -17.24 -2.05
CA SER A 123 -6.07 -18.08 -2.76
C SER A 123 -5.52 -18.52 -4.12
N TYR A 124 -4.94 -17.59 -4.88
CA TYR A 124 -4.30 -17.91 -6.16
C TYR A 124 -3.16 -18.91 -5.97
N ARG A 125 -2.30 -18.71 -4.96
CA ARG A 125 -1.20 -19.61 -4.65
C ARG A 125 -1.70 -21.00 -4.22
N TYR A 126 -2.77 -21.05 -3.45
CA TYR A 126 -3.38 -22.30 -2.99
C TYR A 126 -3.97 -23.09 -4.16
N LEU A 127 -4.76 -22.43 -5.01
CA LEU A 127 -5.38 -23.05 -6.20
C LEU A 127 -4.33 -23.50 -7.23
N ASN A 128 -3.25 -22.73 -7.37
CA ASN A 128 -2.22 -23.01 -8.38
C ASN A 128 -1.04 -23.84 -7.83
N ARG A 129 -1.15 -24.37 -6.59
CA ARG A 129 -0.10 -25.17 -5.94
C ARG A 129 0.34 -26.39 -6.78
N ASN A 130 -0.59 -26.96 -7.53
CA ASN A 130 -0.30 -28.10 -8.42
C ASN A 130 0.44 -27.69 -9.72
N THR A 131 0.40 -26.43 -10.09
CA THR A 131 1.03 -25.90 -11.31
C THR A 131 2.41 -25.29 -11.02
N VAL A 132 2.66 -24.83 -9.79
CA VAL A 132 3.94 -24.19 -9.37
C VAL A 132 5.13 -25.17 -9.38
N GLY A 133 4.88 -26.50 -9.31
CA GLY A 133 5.92 -27.51 -9.52
C GLY A 133 6.50 -27.54 -10.95
N ARG A 134 6.03 -26.67 -11.86
CA ARG A 134 6.45 -26.55 -13.25
C ARG A 134 7.04 -25.18 -13.61
N LEU A 135 7.75 -24.53 -12.67
CA LEU A 135 8.53 -23.35 -13.04
C LEU A 135 9.55 -23.74 -14.12
N PRO A 136 9.50 -23.11 -15.32
CA PRO A 136 10.38 -23.48 -16.44
C PRO A 136 11.85 -23.36 -16.08
N GLY A 137 12.23 -22.46 -15.16
CA GLY A 137 13.59 -22.29 -14.66
C GLY A 137 14.14 -23.49 -13.90
N MET A 138 13.35 -24.17 -13.09
CA MET A 138 13.81 -25.38 -12.37
C MET A 138 14.04 -26.58 -13.29
N ARG A 139 13.33 -26.66 -14.41
CA ARG A 139 13.57 -27.70 -15.42
C ARG A 139 14.85 -27.46 -16.20
N GLN A 140 15.21 -26.20 -16.45
CA GLN A 140 16.49 -25.86 -17.11
C GLN A 140 17.67 -26.15 -16.20
N ILE A 141 17.61 -25.75 -14.92
CA ILE A 141 18.66 -26.06 -13.93
C ILE A 141 18.86 -27.58 -13.79
N LYS A 142 17.76 -28.34 -13.73
CA LYS A 142 17.84 -29.80 -13.64
C LYS A 142 18.41 -30.47 -14.91
N ARG A 143 18.20 -29.86 -16.08
CA ARG A 143 18.80 -30.32 -17.34
C ARG A 143 20.29 -30.03 -17.41
N VAL A 144 20.73 -28.86 -16.96
CA VAL A 144 22.14 -28.46 -16.90
C VAL A 144 22.89 -29.35 -15.94
N MET A 145 22.41 -29.51 -14.70
CA MET A 145 23.02 -30.40 -13.71
C MET A 145 23.10 -31.86 -14.17
N LYS A 146 22.13 -32.35 -14.95
CA LYS A 146 22.17 -33.72 -15.46
C LYS A 146 23.18 -33.92 -16.60
N ARG A 147 23.56 -32.83 -17.30
CA ARG A 147 24.56 -32.85 -18.34
C ARG A 147 25.99 -32.88 -17.79
N ASP A 148 26.23 -32.17 -16.69
CA ASP A 148 27.55 -32.08 -16.06
C ASP A 148 27.93 -33.34 -15.27
N VAL A 149 26.98 -34.21 -14.95
CA VAL A 149 27.25 -35.49 -14.24
C VAL A 149 27.51 -36.66 -15.22
N SER A 150 27.36 -36.44 -16.51
CA SER A 150 27.56 -37.50 -17.55
C SER A 150 28.90 -37.40 -18.29
N TYR A 151 29.87 -36.65 -17.76
CA TYR A 151 31.27 -36.61 -18.09
C TYR A 151 32.05 -37.08 -16.86
#